data_0741c81125c8e877600a757ca454b4bc
#
_entry.id   0741c81125c8e877600a757ca454b4bc
#
_cell.length_a   1.000
_cell.length_b   1.000
_cell.length_c   1.000
_cell.angle_alpha   90.00
_cell.angle_beta   90.00
_cell.angle_gamma   90.00
#
_symmetry.space_group_name_H-M   'P 1'
#
loop_
_entity.id
_entity.type
_entity.pdbx_description
1 polymer ?
#
loop_
_entity_poly.entity_id
_entity_poly.type
_entity_poly.pdbx_seq_one_letter_code
_entity_poly.pdbx_strand_id
1 'polypeptide(L)'
;EELYTMLEENRHVFLCGIAGIGKSELAKAYAKHYKKHYTNILYVEYTGDLHQDITDMDFIDDPPEISEQERFQRHNRFLRSLKSDTLLIIDNFNVTATQDSFLSVVLKYRCQILFTTRSNLNEYCTFQLKEIKDINILFQLTSAFYSEADKYRSTVEKIIETVHYHTFAVELAAKLLENGISTPGQLLAKLQEERASLDNEDKIKIIKDGQSSKATYYSHIHTLFSLYALSRKQQDIMCNLCFLPYTGISARIFAKWLELPTLNEINDLIETGFVQTTTRHTISLHPMIKEIALSETKPSVSSCHILLDSLQKICLMHGIEVDYYKKLFQTAGNIIELIEKDDIPKYLLFLENVFPYMDNYNYQKGMKEIIQELKNFLKPKDIGTDSDRALLLDFQATLEIKPEKAIKLEKDALAQIENITADNARLVSNLHANLGGLYRMNGHPDLAREHMEKSISLLDQFNLLHINDSIPQIANYAMFLTEQQEPERGISELQKLSGIIKEYHSDECLDYAKVQETLATIYLMTANLSHAKTHFKKAFKIYEKILADEPEMIEAKYLEIQELYPQIGFSIGKTLSGLLT
;
A
#
# COMPACT_ATOMS: atom_id res chain seq x y z
N GLU A 1 -21.10 28.79 -4.06
CA GLU A 1 -22.57 28.91 -4.17
C GLU A 1 -23.11 28.07 -5.33
N GLU A 2 -22.62 28.24 -6.57
CA GLU A 2 -23.08 27.48 -7.75
C GLU A 2 -22.95 25.95 -7.54
N LEU A 3 -21.79 25.46 -7.06
CA LEU A 3 -21.58 24.05 -6.74
C LEU A 3 -22.57 23.53 -5.67
N TYR A 4 -22.91 24.36 -4.69
CA TYR A 4 -23.89 24.03 -3.67
C TYR A 4 -25.27 23.84 -4.28
N THR A 5 -25.71 24.79 -5.11
CA THR A 5 -27.01 24.70 -5.82
C THR A 5 -27.07 23.45 -6.69
N MET A 6 -26.01 23.14 -7.43
CA MET A 6 -25.94 21.94 -8.26
C MET A 6 -26.06 20.65 -7.45
N LEU A 7 -25.41 20.55 -6.27
CA LEU A 7 -25.50 19.38 -5.40
C LEU A 7 -26.89 19.22 -4.78
N GLU A 8 -27.56 20.32 -4.42
CA GLU A 8 -28.94 20.29 -3.92
C GLU A 8 -29.94 19.79 -4.99
N GLU A 9 -29.73 20.20 -6.23
CA GLU A 9 -30.61 19.83 -7.34
C GLU A 9 -30.38 18.40 -7.88
N ASN A 10 -29.12 17.96 -7.92
CA ASN A 10 -28.73 16.75 -8.67
C ASN A 10 -28.21 15.61 -7.78
N ARG A 11 -27.99 15.82 -6.50
CA ARG A 11 -27.36 14.89 -5.54
C ARG A 11 -25.94 14.44 -5.88
N HIS A 12 -25.58 14.25 -7.14
CA HIS A 12 -24.23 13.89 -7.56
C HIS A 12 -23.70 14.92 -8.55
N VAL A 13 -22.51 15.43 -8.28
CA VAL A 13 -21.84 16.39 -9.16
C VAL A 13 -20.40 15.95 -9.37
N PHE A 14 -19.97 15.97 -10.64
CA PHE A 14 -18.59 15.73 -11.03
C PHE A 14 -17.87 17.07 -11.20
N LEU A 15 -16.97 17.39 -10.29
CA LEU A 15 -16.09 18.54 -10.36
C LEU A 15 -14.94 18.23 -11.32
N CYS A 16 -15.08 18.68 -12.57
CA CYS A 16 -14.16 18.39 -13.65
C CYS A 16 -13.12 19.51 -13.81
N GLY A 17 -11.93 19.18 -14.29
CA GLY A 17 -10.89 20.15 -14.63
C GLY A 17 -9.52 19.52 -14.78
N ILE A 18 -8.55 20.28 -15.30
CA ILE A 18 -7.17 19.81 -15.51
C ILE A 18 -6.46 19.46 -14.20
N ALA A 19 -5.36 18.70 -14.28
CA ALA A 19 -4.54 18.40 -13.12
C ALA A 19 -3.98 19.69 -12.51
N GLY A 20 -3.90 19.77 -11.17
CA GLY A 20 -3.33 20.92 -10.47
C GLY A 20 -4.15 22.22 -10.48
N ILE A 21 -5.39 22.20 -11.02
CA ILE A 21 -6.27 23.40 -11.04
C ILE A 21 -6.88 23.71 -9.66
N GLY A 22 -6.82 22.78 -8.70
CA GLY A 22 -7.36 22.95 -7.36
C GLY A 22 -8.70 22.25 -7.09
N LYS A 23 -9.08 21.20 -7.84
CA LYS A 23 -10.34 20.45 -7.64
C LYS A 23 -10.48 19.89 -6.23
N SER A 24 -9.48 19.14 -5.77
CA SER A 24 -9.46 18.53 -4.43
C SER A 24 -9.49 19.60 -3.33
N GLU A 25 -8.77 20.70 -3.52
CA GLU A 25 -8.79 21.83 -2.58
C GLU A 25 -10.15 22.53 -2.56
N LEU A 26 -10.81 22.67 -3.72
CA LEU A 26 -12.18 23.20 -3.77
C LEU A 26 -13.17 22.27 -3.06
N ALA A 27 -13.05 20.94 -3.24
CA ALA A 27 -13.91 19.96 -2.57
C ALA A 27 -13.73 20.03 -1.04
N LYS A 28 -12.49 20.11 -0.56
CA LYS A 28 -12.17 20.29 0.87
C LYS A 28 -12.69 21.63 1.42
N ALA A 29 -12.47 22.71 0.68
CA ALA A 29 -12.98 24.04 1.02
C ALA A 29 -14.51 24.07 1.08
N TYR A 30 -15.18 23.42 0.13
CA TYR A 30 -16.62 23.23 0.11
C TYR A 30 -17.09 22.50 1.38
N ALA A 31 -16.51 21.36 1.69
CA ALA A 31 -16.83 20.57 2.88
C ALA A 31 -16.66 21.39 4.18
N LYS A 32 -15.58 22.15 4.27
CA LYS A 32 -15.29 23.02 5.42
C LYS A 32 -16.31 24.16 5.54
N HIS A 33 -16.65 24.83 4.42
CA HIS A 33 -17.56 25.96 4.38
C HIS A 33 -18.98 25.56 4.75
N TYR A 34 -19.46 24.43 4.18
CA TYR A 34 -20.82 23.93 4.39
C TYR A 34 -20.95 22.89 5.49
N LYS A 35 -19.92 22.73 6.36
CA LYS A 35 -19.89 21.74 7.45
C LYS A 35 -21.15 21.73 8.32
N LYS A 36 -21.81 22.89 8.51
CA LYS A 36 -23.03 23.00 9.33
C LYS A 36 -24.29 22.46 8.66
N HIS A 37 -24.27 22.27 7.33
CA HIS A 37 -25.39 21.74 6.55
C HIS A 37 -25.41 20.21 6.52
N TYR A 38 -24.28 19.56 6.86
CA TYR A 38 -24.14 18.12 6.81
C TYR A 38 -23.99 17.56 8.21
N THR A 39 -24.71 16.46 8.48
CA THR A 39 -24.53 15.65 9.71
C THR A 39 -23.22 14.86 9.62
N ASN A 40 -22.90 14.33 8.43
CA ASN A 40 -21.68 13.59 8.17
C ASN A 40 -20.99 14.12 6.91
N ILE A 41 -19.66 14.11 6.94
CA ILE A 41 -18.83 14.36 5.75
C ILE A 41 -17.83 13.20 5.65
N LEU A 42 -17.91 12.45 4.57
CA LEU A 42 -17.05 11.31 4.28
C LEU A 42 -16.13 11.69 3.11
N TYR A 43 -14.86 11.32 3.21
CA TYR A 43 -13.87 11.56 2.16
C TYR A 43 -13.21 10.24 1.79
N VAL A 44 -13.36 9.86 0.53
CA VAL A 44 -12.80 8.65 -0.06
C VAL A 44 -11.88 9.07 -1.20
N GLU A 45 -10.65 8.60 -1.19
CA GLU A 45 -9.74 8.75 -2.32
C GLU A 45 -9.89 7.55 -3.23
N TYR A 46 -10.14 7.80 -4.51
CA TYR A 46 -10.28 6.76 -5.51
C TYR A 46 -8.92 6.14 -5.85
N THR A 47 -8.79 4.84 -5.68
CA THR A 47 -7.55 4.09 -5.93
C THR A 47 -7.61 3.21 -7.19
N GLY A 48 -8.67 3.34 -8.02
CA GLY A 48 -8.85 2.57 -9.23
C GLY A 48 -10.03 1.59 -9.21
N ASP A 49 -10.66 1.38 -8.04
CA ASP A 49 -11.79 0.46 -7.87
C ASP A 49 -12.69 0.93 -6.71
N LEU A 50 -13.86 1.49 -7.02
CA LEU A 50 -14.82 1.96 -6.01
C LEU A 50 -15.31 0.87 -5.06
N HIS A 51 -15.40 -0.38 -5.52
CA HIS A 51 -15.80 -1.49 -4.67
C HIS A 51 -14.75 -1.70 -3.58
N GLN A 52 -13.47 -1.72 -3.97
CA GLN A 52 -12.36 -1.86 -3.04
C GLN A 52 -12.23 -0.65 -2.11
N ASP A 53 -12.35 0.58 -2.66
CA ASP A 53 -12.25 1.81 -1.87
C ASP A 53 -13.31 1.86 -0.75
N ILE A 54 -14.53 1.37 -1.04
CA ILE A 54 -15.60 1.26 -0.05
C ILE A 54 -15.31 0.15 0.96
N THR A 55 -14.76 -0.97 0.51
CA THR A 55 -14.36 -2.08 1.40
C THR A 55 -13.26 -1.65 2.38
N ASP A 56 -12.35 -0.81 1.91
CA ASP A 56 -11.19 -0.33 2.67
C ASP A 56 -11.48 0.86 3.60
N MET A 57 -12.71 1.36 3.62
CA MET A 57 -13.10 2.39 4.59
C MET A 57 -12.93 1.87 6.02
N ASP A 58 -12.41 2.71 6.91
CA ASP A 58 -12.24 2.36 8.31
C ASP A 58 -13.53 2.59 9.10
N PHE A 59 -14.13 1.50 9.60
CA PHE A 59 -15.26 1.53 10.51
C PHE A 59 -14.85 0.93 11.86
N ILE A 60 -15.08 1.68 12.93
CA ILE A 60 -14.72 1.28 14.32
C ILE A 60 -15.37 -0.04 14.72
N ASP A 61 -16.57 -0.33 14.18
CA ASP A 61 -17.37 -1.51 14.53
C ASP A 61 -17.08 -2.74 13.64
N ASP A 62 -16.04 -2.71 12.80
CA ASP A 62 -15.69 -3.87 11.99
C ASP A 62 -14.98 -4.91 12.84
N PRO A 63 -15.48 -6.16 12.87
CA PRO A 63 -14.77 -7.25 13.53
C PRO A 63 -13.39 -7.48 12.84
N PRO A 64 -12.34 -7.77 13.61
CA PRO A 64 -11.00 -7.99 13.05
C PRO A 64 -10.93 -9.10 11.99
N GLU A 65 -11.70 -10.16 12.17
CA GLU A 65 -11.70 -11.35 11.29
C GLU A 65 -12.78 -11.32 10.20
N ILE A 66 -13.40 -10.15 9.94
CA ILE A 66 -14.46 -10.05 8.94
C ILE A 66 -13.91 -10.28 7.53
N SER A 67 -14.56 -11.13 6.74
CA SER A 67 -14.19 -11.34 5.35
C SER A 67 -14.37 -10.05 4.52
N GLU A 68 -13.57 -9.89 3.48
CA GLU A 68 -13.65 -8.73 2.57
C GLU A 68 -15.07 -8.56 2.00
N GLN A 69 -15.72 -9.67 1.63
CA GLN A 69 -17.09 -9.66 1.13
C GLN A 69 -18.11 -9.17 2.17
N GLU A 70 -17.99 -9.60 3.41
CA GLU A 70 -18.88 -9.17 4.50
C GLU A 70 -18.61 -7.71 4.88
N ARG A 71 -17.32 -7.29 4.93
CA ARG A 71 -16.92 -5.91 5.16
C ARG A 71 -17.53 -5.00 4.10
N PHE A 72 -17.38 -5.34 2.82
CA PHE A 72 -18.02 -4.62 1.74
C PHE A 72 -19.54 -4.52 1.91
N GLN A 73 -20.23 -5.64 2.24
CA GLN A 73 -21.69 -5.63 2.42
C GLN A 73 -22.13 -4.72 3.58
N ARG A 74 -21.37 -4.68 4.67
CA ARG A 74 -21.63 -3.79 5.83
C ARG A 74 -21.46 -2.33 5.42
N HIS A 75 -20.33 -1.97 4.81
CA HIS A 75 -20.02 -0.61 4.39
C HIS A 75 -21.01 -0.11 3.35
N ASN A 76 -21.28 -0.91 2.32
CA ASN A 76 -22.25 -0.56 1.28
C ASN A 76 -23.67 -0.40 1.85
N ARG A 77 -24.09 -1.23 2.82
CA ARG A 77 -25.37 -1.09 3.52
C ARG A 77 -25.44 0.21 4.31
N PHE A 78 -24.36 0.54 5.03
CA PHE A 78 -24.24 1.80 5.76
C PHE A 78 -24.35 3.00 4.81
N LEU A 79 -23.54 3.05 3.75
CA LEU A 79 -23.56 4.16 2.77
C LEU A 79 -24.93 4.33 2.11
N ARG A 80 -25.63 3.23 1.80
CA ARG A 80 -27.02 3.25 1.28
C ARG A 80 -28.05 3.79 2.27
N SER A 81 -27.78 3.71 3.57
CA SER A 81 -28.68 4.22 4.61
C SER A 81 -28.57 5.73 4.80
N LEU A 82 -27.46 6.34 4.39
CA LEU A 82 -27.19 7.76 4.49
C LEU A 82 -28.14 8.57 3.59
N LYS A 83 -28.47 9.78 4.04
CA LYS A 83 -29.43 10.67 3.37
C LYS A 83 -28.74 11.94 2.87
N SER A 84 -29.52 12.87 2.33
CA SER A 84 -29.05 14.14 1.79
C SER A 84 -28.36 15.07 2.81
N ASP A 85 -28.47 14.80 4.10
CA ASP A 85 -27.71 15.44 5.17
C ASP A 85 -26.26 14.93 5.32
N THR A 86 -25.83 14.05 4.44
CA THR A 86 -24.46 13.53 4.36
C THR A 86 -23.84 13.91 3.03
N LEU A 87 -22.61 14.39 3.07
CA LEU A 87 -21.74 14.63 1.92
C LEU A 87 -20.69 13.51 1.82
N LEU A 88 -20.68 12.80 0.71
CA LEU A 88 -19.62 11.88 0.33
C LEU A 88 -18.75 12.53 -0.76
N ILE A 89 -17.48 12.73 -0.48
CA ILE A 89 -16.50 13.21 -1.47
C ILE A 89 -15.70 12.01 -1.95
N ILE A 90 -15.71 11.79 -3.27
CA ILE A 90 -14.87 10.79 -3.94
C ILE A 90 -13.86 11.56 -4.78
N ASP A 91 -12.64 11.62 -4.25
CA ASP A 91 -11.57 12.43 -4.85
C ASP A 91 -10.75 11.62 -5.85
N ASN A 92 -10.32 12.27 -6.92
CA ASN A 92 -9.44 11.72 -7.94
C ASN A 92 -10.02 10.59 -8.80
N PHE A 93 -11.34 10.59 -9.03
CA PHE A 93 -12.05 9.63 -9.90
C PHE A 93 -11.73 9.90 -11.38
N ASN A 94 -10.56 9.48 -11.85
CA ASN A 94 -10.01 9.81 -13.16
C ASN A 94 -10.22 8.72 -14.22
N VAL A 95 -11.32 8.00 -14.14
CA VAL A 95 -11.73 6.95 -15.08
C VAL A 95 -13.06 7.30 -15.75
N THR A 96 -13.43 6.57 -16.79
CA THR A 96 -14.75 6.68 -17.42
C THR A 96 -15.77 5.81 -16.66
N ALA A 97 -17.05 6.08 -16.85
CA ALA A 97 -18.13 5.29 -16.24
C ALA A 97 -18.11 3.80 -16.62
N THR A 98 -17.52 3.46 -17.77
CA THR A 98 -17.39 2.07 -18.26
C THR A 98 -16.19 1.34 -17.66
N GLN A 99 -15.19 2.07 -17.18
CA GLN A 99 -13.97 1.49 -16.58
C GLN A 99 -14.20 1.03 -15.13
N ASP A 100 -15.07 1.74 -14.40
CA ASP A 100 -15.48 1.31 -13.05
C ASP A 100 -16.99 1.04 -13.03
N SER A 101 -17.36 -0.22 -13.13
CA SER A 101 -18.79 -0.65 -13.17
C SER A 101 -19.53 -0.37 -11.86
N PHE A 102 -18.81 -0.21 -10.76
CA PHE A 102 -19.40 0.04 -9.45
C PHE A 102 -19.89 1.48 -9.28
N LEU A 103 -19.47 2.41 -10.15
CA LEU A 103 -20.02 3.76 -10.21
C LEU A 103 -21.56 3.74 -10.27
N SER A 104 -22.14 2.82 -11.07
CA SER A 104 -23.61 2.68 -11.21
C SER A 104 -24.32 2.33 -9.89
N VAL A 105 -23.63 1.74 -8.94
CA VAL A 105 -24.12 1.42 -7.59
C VAL A 105 -24.00 2.63 -6.67
N VAL A 106 -22.86 3.31 -6.71
CA VAL A 106 -22.59 4.51 -5.90
C VAL A 106 -23.57 5.63 -6.24
N LEU A 107 -23.87 5.85 -7.50
CA LEU A 107 -24.85 6.84 -7.94
C LEU A 107 -26.30 6.58 -7.47
N LYS A 108 -26.60 5.40 -6.92
CA LYS A 108 -27.89 5.08 -6.28
C LYS A 108 -27.94 5.42 -4.80
N TYR A 109 -26.84 5.85 -4.18
CA TYR A 109 -26.85 6.29 -2.79
C TYR A 109 -27.73 7.54 -2.65
N ARG A 110 -28.29 7.72 -1.45
CA ARG A 110 -29.23 8.81 -1.18
C ARG A 110 -28.56 10.07 -0.63
N CYS A 111 -27.29 9.98 -0.26
CA CYS A 111 -26.47 11.09 0.18
C CYS A 111 -26.06 11.97 -1.01
N GLN A 112 -25.58 13.18 -0.73
CA GLN A 112 -24.95 14.02 -1.74
C GLN A 112 -23.54 13.52 -2.01
N ILE A 113 -23.15 13.45 -3.30
CA ILE A 113 -21.85 12.94 -3.71
C ILE A 113 -21.14 13.95 -4.60
N LEU A 114 -19.94 14.34 -4.20
CA LEU A 114 -19.05 15.20 -4.96
C LEU A 114 -17.85 14.40 -5.44
N PHE A 115 -17.79 14.17 -6.75
CA PHE A 115 -16.61 13.57 -7.37
C PHE A 115 -15.64 14.66 -7.83
N THR A 116 -14.33 14.45 -7.68
CA THR A 116 -13.35 15.23 -8.42
C THR A 116 -12.74 14.36 -9.52
N THR A 117 -12.61 14.90 -10.71
CA THR A 117 -12.15 14.12 -11.87
C THR A 117 -11.40 14.97 -12.89
N ARG A 118 -10.52 14.31 -13.66
CA ARG A 118 -9.92 14.84 -14.89
C ARG A 118 -10.61 14.30 -16.15
N SER A 119 -11.42 13.26 -15.98
CA SER A 119 -12.12 12.60 -17.08
C SER A 119 -13.32 13.41 -17.55
N ASN A 120 -13.64 13.28 -18.82
CA ASN A 120 -14.83 13.91 -19.40
C ASN A 120 -16.04 12.98 -19.19
N LEU A 121 -16.95 13.38 -18.31
CA LEU A 121 -18.15 12.62 -17.91
C LEU A 121 -19.42 13.41 -18.29
N ASN A 122 -19.50 13.87 -19.54
CA ASN A 122 -20.58 14.74 -20.05
C ASN A 122 -21.99 14.15 -19.93
N GLU A 123 -22.12 12.86 -19.68
CA GLU A 123 -23.40 12.18 -19.45
C GLU A 123 -23.99 12.41 -18.05
N TYR A 124 -23.19 13.02 -17.14
CA TYR A 124 -23.57 13.32 -15.76
C TYR A 124 -23.59 14.82 -15.50
N CYS A 125 -24.11 15.22 -14.34
CA CYS A 125 -24.03 16.60 -13.88
C CYS A 125 -22.59 17.00 -13.57
N THR A 126 -22.02 17.88 -14.38
CA THR A 126 -20.61 18.28 -14.28
C THR A 126 -20.47 19.76 -13.95
N PHE A 127 -19.60 20.08 -13.00
CA PHE A 127 -19.12 21.42 -12.73
C PHE A 127 -17.71 21.57 -13.27
N GLN A 128 -17.55 22.40 -14.31
CA GLN A 128 -16.25 22.60 -14.94
C GLN A 128 -15.45 23.67 -14.19
N LEU A 129 -14.42 23.28 -13.46
CA LEU A 129 -13.49 24.20 -12.82
C LEU A 129 -12.52 24.75 -13.87
N LYS A 130 -12.49 26.08 -13.98
CA LYS A 130 -11.61 26.82 -14.88
C LYS A 130 -10.49 27.50 -14.09
N GLU A 131 -9.45 27.94 -14.81
CA GLU A 131 -8.35 28.70 -14.23
C GLU A 131 -8.86 30.01 -13.59
N ILE A 132 -8.25 30.38 -12.48
CA ILE A 132 -8.50 31.66 -11.81
C ILE A 132 -7.78 32.74 -12.64
N LYS A 133 -8.53 33.48 -13.48
CA LYS A 133 -7.96 34.55 -14.33
C LYS A 133 -7.76 35.88 -13.59
N ASP A 134 -8.16 35.97 -12.33
CA ASP A 134 -7.89 37.16 -11.54
C ASP A 134 -6.43 37.13 -11.03
N ILE A 135 -5.63 37.97 -11.63
CA ILE A 135 -4.20 38.06 -11.31
C ILE A 135 -3.96 38.47 -9.85
N ASN A 136 -4.87 39.24 -9.24
CA ASN A 136 -4.72 39.67 -7.85
C ASN A 136 -4.88 38.48 -6.89
N ILE A 137 -5.79 37.57 -7.17
CA ILE A 137 -5.97 36.34 -6.38
C ILE A 137 -4.74 35.47 -6.48
N LEU A 138 -4.19 35.26 -7.67
CA LEU A 138 -2.98 34.48 -7.88
C LEU A 138 -1.74 35.18 -7.33
N PHE A 139 -1.70 36.50 -7.38
CA PHE A 139 -0.64 37.26 -6.71
C PHE A 139 -0.69 37.11 -5.18
N GLN A 140 -1.89 37.11 -4.57
CA GLN A 140 -2.06 36.79 -3.14
C GLN A 140 -1.59 35.37 -2.82
N LEU A 141 -1.91 34.41 -3.68
CA LEU A 141 -1.40 33.02 -3.55
C LEU A 141 0.14 33.02 -3.60
N THR A 142 0.75 33.73 -4.56
CA THR A 142 2.22 33.86 -4.65
C THR A 142 2.80 34.49 -3.39
N SER A 143 2.20 35.57 -2.88
CA SER A 143 2.65 36.27 -1.67
C SER A 143 2.54 35.43 -0.40
N ALA A 144 1.67 34.42 -0.39
CA ALA A 144 1.57 33.47 0.73
C ALA A 144 2.79 32.53 0.81
N PHE A 145 3.52 32.33 -0.29
CA PHE A 145 4.67 31.43 -0.39
C PHE A 145 6.00 32.16 -0.71
N TYR A 146 5.96 33.39 -1.20
CA TYR A 146 7.13 34.18 -1.55
C TYR A 146 7.07 35.53 -0.85
N SER A 147 7.92 35.71 0.17
CA SER A 147 7.92 36.87 1.07
C SER A 147 8.28 38.19 0.37
N GLU A 148 9.09 38.16 -0.70
CA GLU A 148 9.48 39.33 -1.48
C GLU A 148 8.58 39.61 -2.71
N ALA A 149 7.41 38.96 -2.83
CA ALA A 149 6.53 39.08 -3.99
C ALA A 149 6.20 40.54 -4.34
N ASP A 150 5.87 41.38 -3.35
CA ASP A 150 5.52 42.79 -3.56
C ASP A 150 6.68 43.59 -4.15
N LYS A 151 7.93 43.30 -3.76
CA LYS A 151 9.14 43.94 -4.26
C LYS A 151 9.33 43.68 -5.75
N TYR A 152 8.94 42.51 -6.24
CA TYR A 152 9.08 42.08 -7.63
C TYR A 152 7.72 41.93 -8.35
N ARG A 153 6.70 42.66 -7.90
CA ARG A 153 5.30 42.49 -8.34
C ARG A 153 5.14 42.36 -9.85
N SER A 154 5.68 43.29 -10.61
CA SER A 154 5.56 43.27 -12.08
C SER A 154 6.17 42.02 -12.74
N THR A 155 7.27 41.50 -12.17
CA THR A 155 7.90 40.26 -12.67
C THR A 155 7.11 39.03 -12.28
N VAL A 156 6.60 39.01 -11.06
CA VAL A 156 5.74 37.94 -10.53
C VAL A 156 4.44 37.84 -11.35
N GLU A 157 3.79 38.97 -11.65
CA GLU A 157 2.60 39.01 -12.49
C GLU A 157 2.87 38.43 -13.89
N LYS A 158 4.03 38.73 -14.49
CA LYS A 158 4.45 38.12 -15.76
C LYS A 158 4.74 36.62 -15.65
N ILE A 159 5.26 36.14 -14.53
CA ILE A 159 5.44 34.70 -14.28
C ILE A 159 4.07 34.02 -14.24
N ILE A 160 3.10 34.60 -13.51
CA ILE A 160 1.71 34.09 -13.42
C ILE A 160 1.07 34.00 -14.81
N GLU A 161 1.25 35.04 -15.64
CA GLU A 161 0.76 35.03 -17.04
C GLU A 161 1.46 33.97 -17.89
N THR A 162 2.78 33.83 -17.74
CA THR A 162 3.58 32.87 -18.51
C THR A 162 3.18 31.43 -18.20
N VAL A 163 2.91 31.09 -16.95
CA VAL A 163 2.40 29.76 -16.55
C VAL A 163 0.87 29.62 -16.74
N HIS A 164 0.27 30.52 -17.54
CA HIS A 164 -1.15 30.49 -17.92
C HIS A 164 -2.13 30.42 -16.74
N TYR A 165 -1.85 31.13 -15.64
CA TYR A 165 -2.70 31.18 -14.46
C TYR A 165 -2.92 29.81 -13.78
N HIS A 166 -2.03 28.84 -14.03
CA HIS A 166 -2.14 27.51 -13.46
C HIS A 166 -1.73 27.51 -11.99
N THR A 167 -2.68 27.31 -11.08
CA THR A 167 -2.51 27.50 -9.62
C THR A 167 -1.32 26.72 -9.05
N PHE A 168 -1.16 25.45 -9.40
CA PHE A 168 -0.04 24.64 -8.92
C PHE A 168 1.32 25.13 -9.47
N ALA A 169 1.38 25.56 -10.72
CA ALA A 169 2.62 26.12 -11.29
C ALA A 169 2.99 27.45 -10.62
N VAL A 170 1.99 28.28 -10.29
CA VAL A 170 2.18 29.53 -9.53
C VAL A 170 2.71 29.26 -8.13
N GLU A 171 2.12 28.31 -7.41
CA GLU A 171 2.59 27.88 -6.08
C GLU A 171 4.03 27.36 -6.14
N LEU A 172 4.35 26.48 -7.08
CA LEU A 172 5.67 25.90 -7.25
C LEU A 172 6.71 26.99 -7.58
N ALA A 173 6.38 27.91 -8.49
CA ALA A 173 7.24 29.05 -8.81
C ALA A 173 7.53 29.92 -7.58
N ALA A 174 6.51 30.21 -6.79
CA ALA A 174 6.64 31.01 -5.55
C ALA A 174 7.59 30.35 -4.54
N LYS A 175 7.46 29.03 -4.32
CA LYS A 175 8.33 28.26 -3.42
C LYS A 175 9.78 28.21 -3.91
N LEU A 176 10.00 28.07 -5.22
CA LEU A 176 11.34 28.10 -5.81
C LEU A 176 12.01 29.49 -5.63
N LEU A 177 11.23 30.57 -5.71
CA LEU A 177 11.72 31.92 -5.47
C LEU A 177 12.06 32.14 -4.00
N GLU A 178 11.22 31.69 -3.07
CA GLU A 178 11.46 31.83 -1.61
C GLU A 178 12.72 31.10 -1.18
N ASN A 179 12.96 29.91 -1.72
CA ASN A 179 14.16 29.11 -1.44
C ASN A 179 15.43 29.64 -2.13
N GLY A 180 15.36 30.76 -2.87
CA GLY A 180 16.51 31.37 -3.52
C GLY A 180 17.12 30.56 -4.67
N ILE A 181 16.40 29.56 -5.18
CA ILE A 181 16.86 28.69 -6.28
C ILE A 181 17.01 29.50 -7.58
N SER A 182 16.19 30.53 -7.74
CA SER A 182 16.24 31.44 -8.88
C SER A 182 15.78 32.84 -8.45
N THR A 183 16.28 33.87 -9.16
CA THR A 183 15.70 35.21 -9.03
C THR A 183 14.44 35.30 -9.91
N PRO A 184 13.47 36.20 -9.58
CA PRO A 184 12.27 36.39 -10.42
C PRO A 184 12.56 36.63 -11.90
N GLY A 185 13.60 37.41 -12.21
CA GLY A 185 13.99 37.67 -13.58
C GLY A 185 14.56 36.45 -14.31
N GLN A 186 15.39 35.66 -13.63
CA GLN A 186 15.94 34.41 -14.19
C GLN A 186 14.86 33.38 -14.43
N LEU A 187 13.93 33.22 -13.46
CA LEU A 187 12.81 32.31 -13.58
C LEU A 187 11.92 32.67 -14.78
N LEU A 188 11.56 33.96 -14.90
CA LEU A 188 10.76 34.45 -16.03
C LEU A 188 11.43 34.19 -17.37
N ALA A 189 12.75 34.50 -17.48
CA ALA A 189 13.51 34.27 -18.72
C ALA A 189 13.48 32.80 -19.14
N LYS A 190 13.73 31.86 -18.20
CA LYS A 190 13.70 30.41 -18.49
C LYS A 190 12.32 29.92 -18.92
N LEU A 191 11.25 30.35 -18.24
CA LEU A 191 9.88 29.99 -18.61
C LEU A 191 9.51 30.51 -20.01
N GLN A 192 10.06 31.68 -20.41
CA GLN A 192 9.85 32.25 -21.75
C GLN A 192 10.69 31.56 -22.84
N GLU A 193 11.92 31.14 -22.53
CA GLU A 193 12.78 30.37 -23.47
C GLU A 193 12.12 29.01 -23.80
N GLU A 194 11.63 28.29 -22.82
CA GLU A 194 10.94 27.01 -23.02
C GLU A 194 9.68 27.18 -23.87
N ARG A 195 8.91 28.23 -23.64
CA ARG A 195 7.74 28.56 -24.47
C ARG A 195 8.10 28.78 -25.94
N ALA A 196 9.20 29.48 -26.22
CA ALA A 196 9.69 29.69 -27.57
C ALA A 196 10.17 28.39 -28.25
N SER A 197 10.75 27.47 -27.49
CA SER A 197 11.15 26.14 -27.95
C SER A 197 9.94 25.25 -28.31
N LEU A 198 8.89 25.28 -27.51
CA LEU A 198 7.65 24.50 -27.74
C LEU A 198 6.86 24.96 -28.97
N ASP A 199 6.97 26.23 -29.36
CA ASP A 199 6.34 26.74 -30.58
C ASP A 199 7.07 26.28 -31.86
N ASN A 200 8.33 25.80 -31.74
CA ASN A 200 9.20 25.42 -32.83
C ASN A 200 9.46 23.91 -33.00
N GLU A 201 9.18 23.08 -32.01
CA GLU A 201 9.37 21.63 -32.09
C GLU A 201 8.07 20.86 -32.18
N ASP A 202 8.05 19.82 -33.00
CA ASP A 202 6.94 18.90 -33.22
C ASP A 202 6.24 18.53 -31.92
N LYS A 203 4.96 18.85 -31.88
CA LYS A 203 4.02 18.49 -30.83
C LYS A 203 4.21 17.02 -30.46
N ILE A 204 4.93 16.75 -29.39
CA ILE A 204 4.87 15.46 -28.75
C ILE A 204 3.40 15.29 -28.35
N LYS A 205 2.67 14.53 -29.16
CA LYS A 205 1.32 14.11 -28.85
C LYS A 205 1.40 13.21 -27.62
N ILE A 206 1.34 13.83 -26.45
CA ILE A 206 0.94 13.08 -25.25
C ILE A 206 -0.54 12.79 -25.46
N ILE A 207 -0.82 11.66 -26.10
CA ILE A 207 -2.16 11.13 -26.30
C ILE A 207 -2.57 10.50 -24.96
N LYS A 208 -2.96 11.34 -24.01
CA LYS A 208 -3.86 11.00 -22.92
C LYS A 208 -4.86 12.17 -22.81
N ASP A 209 -6.12 11.90 -23.16
CA ASP A 209 -7.31 12.77 -23.01
C ASP A 209 -7.52 13.96 -23.97
N GLY A 210 -7.00 13.95 -25.21
CA GLY A 210 -7.58 14.73 -26.32
C GLY A 210 -7.53 16.27 -26.29
N GLN A 211 -6.73 16.93 -25.44
CA GLN A 211 -6.65 18.40 -25.41
C GLN A 211 -5.20 18.93 -25.46
N SER A 212 -4.93 19.82 -26.43
CA SER A 212 -3.63 20.46 -26.66
C SER A 212 -3.17 21.40 -25.55
N SER A 213 -4.05 21.81 -24.64
CA SER A 213 -3.71 22.68 -23.49
C SER A 213 -2.86 21.98 -22.42
N LYS A 214 -2.92 20.65 -22.31
CA LYS A 214 -2.19 19.87 -21.31
C LYS A 214 -0.68 19.87 -21.52
N ALA A 215 -0.20 19.91 -22.77
CA ALA A 215 1.23 19.92 -23.07
C ALA A 215 1.95 21.16 -22.52
N THR A 216 1.30 22.31 -22.55
CA THR A 216 1.89 23.58 -22.11
C THR A 216 2.10 23.63 -20.60
N TYR A 217 1.12 23.19 -19.78
CA TYR A 217 1.23 23.18 -18.32
C TYR A 217 2.27 22.18 -17.82
N TYR A 218 2.32 20.99 -18.44
CA TYR A 218 3.31 19.98 -18.13
C TYR A 218 4.72 20.51 -18.34
N SER A 219 4.97 21.17 -19.48
CA SER A 219 6.25 21.76 -19.81
C SER A 219 6.69 22.82 -18.79
N HIS A 220 5.82 23.73 -18.40
CA HIS A 220 6.16 24.73 -17.38
C HIS A 220 6.50 24.11 -16.03
N ILE A 221 5.76 23.09 -15.59
CA ILE A 221 6.06 22.39 -14.34
C ILE A 221 7.36 21.59 -14.45
N HIS A 222 7.59 20.95 -15.60
CA HIS A 222 8.86 20.29 -15.90
C HIS A 222 10.04 21.27 -15.84
N THR A 223 9.89 22.47 -16.43
CA THR A 223 10.92 23.52 -16.34
C THR A 223 11.17 23.93 -14.88
N LEU A 224 10.12 24.16 -14.11
CA LEU A 224 10.24 24.48 -12.67
C LEU A 224 10.96 23.37 -11.91
N PHE A 225 10.64 22.11 -12.22
CA PHE A 225 11.30 20.94 -11.62
C PHE A 225 12.78 20.86 -12.00
N SER A 226 13.12 21.06 -13.29
CA SER A 226 14.49 20.97 -13.78
C SER A 226 15.41 22.11 -13.29
N LEU A 227 14.84 23.25 -12.88
CA LEU A 227 15.58 24.36 -12.27
C LEU A 227 16.15 24.00 -10.90
N TYR A 228 15.51 23.08 -10.18
CA TYR A 228 16.02 22.53 -8.95
C TYR A 228 16.92 21.35 -9.27
N ALA A 229 18.23 21.58 -9.26
CA ALA A 229 19.21 20.52 -9.44
C ALA A 229 19.17 19.55 -8.26
N LEU A 230 18.33 18.51 -8.35
CA LEU A 230 18.24 17.48 -7.33
C LEU A 230 19.63 16.86 -7.06
N SER A 231 20.02 16.79 -5.81
CA SER A 231 21.16 15.98 -5.38
C SER A 231 20.90 14.50 -5.72
N ARG A 232 21.94 13.69 -5.82
CA ARG A 232 21.77 12.24 -6.09
C ARG A 232 20.85 11.58 -5.08
N LYS A 233 20.97 11.93 -3.79
CA LYS A 233 20.08 11.43 -2.74
C LYS A 233 18.63 11.84 -2.95
N GLN A 234 18.39 13.08 -3.35
CA GLN A 234 17.04 13.56 -3.63
C GLN A 234 16.45 12.89 -4.87
N GLN A 235 17.26 12.60 -5.89
CA GLN A 235 16.84 11.82 -7.06
C GLN A 235 16.43 10.40 -6.65
N ASP A 236 17.21 9.73 -5.80
CA ASP A 236 16.90 8.41 -5.28
C ASP A 236 15.59 8.44 -4.44
N ILE A 237 15.40 9.47 -3.60
CA ILE A 237 14.16 9.66 -2.84
C ILE A 237 12.98 9.89 -3.78
N MET A 238 13.09 10.78 -4.76
CA MET A 238 12.01 11.07 -5.72
C MET A 238 11.65 9.84 -6.55
N CYS A 239 12.64 9.03 -6.96
CA CYS A 239 12.47 7.78 -7.65
C CYS A 239 11.54 6.82 -6.87
N ASN A 240 11.77 6.67 -5.58
CA ASN A 240 10.99 5.78 -4.71
C ASN A 240 9.64 6.38 -4.27
N LEU A 241 9.54 7.72 -4.13
CA LEU A 241 8.29 8.42 -3.85
C LEU A 241 7.23 8.21 -4.93
N CYS A 242 7.64 7.92 -6.18
CA CYS A 242 6.74 7.63 -7.29
C CYS A 242 5.81 6.44 -7.02
N PHE A 243 6.20 5.53 -6.14
CA PHE A 243 5.39 4.36 -5.81
C PHE A 243 4.39 4.61 -4.67
N LEU A 244 4.52 5.71 -3.93
CA LEU A 244 3.59 5.99 -2.86
C LEU A 244 2.17 6.26 -3.40
N PRO A 245 1.13 5.84 -2.66
CA PRO A 245 -0.24 6.24 -2.96
C PRO A 245 -0.41 7.76 -2.80
N TYR A 246 -1.39 8.34 -3.47
CA TYR A 246 -1.67 9.77 -3.37
C TYR A 246 -2.07 10.21 -1.96
N THR A 247 -2.69 9.33 -1.18
CA THR A 247 -2.98 9.54 0.25
C THR A 247 -1.70 9.67 1.09
N GLY A 248 -0.57 9.26 0.52
CA GLY A 248 0.73 9.33 1.16
C GLY A 248 0.91 8.35 2.32
N ILE A 249 2.13 8.35 2.86
CA ILE A 249 2.53 7.61 4.06
C ILE A 249 3.30 8.55 4.98
N SER A 250 3.42 8.22 6.26
CA SER A 250 4.24 8.99 7.20
C SER A 250 5.68 9.14 6.68
N ALA A 251 6.21 10.36 6.72
CA ALA A 251 7.59 10.64 6.32
C ALA A 251 8.62 9.78 7.08
N ARG A 252 8.34 9.49 8.36
CA ARG A 252 9.21 8.61 9.19
C ARG A 252 9.19 7.17 8.70
N ILE A 253 8.01 6.63 8.36
CA ILE A 253 7.88 5.27 7.83
C ILE A 253 8.60 5.16 6.48
N PHE A 254 8.39 6.13 5.59
CA PHE A 254 9.07 6.15 4.29
C PHE A 254 10.59 6.28 4.43
N ALA A 255 11.08 7.13 5.34
CA ALA A 255 12.51 7.24 5.64
C ALA A 255 13.08 5.91 6.18
N LYS A 256 12.33 5.19 7.03
CA LYS A 256 12.71 3.84 7.52
C LYS A 256 12.78 2.83 6.36
N TRP A 257 11.83 2.89 5.42
CA TRP A 257 11.85 2.02 4.22
C TRP A 257 13.06 2.25 3.33
N LEU A 258 13.55 3.48 3.25
CA LEU A 258 14.75 3.84 2.46
C LEU A 258 16.04 3.83 3.30
N GLU A 259 15.99 3.39 4.56
CA GLU A 259 17.13 3.37 5.47
C GLU A 259 17.80 4.77 5.60
N LEU A 260 17.01 5.85 5.50
CA LEU A 260 17.53 7.21 5.58
C LEU A 260 17.89 7.57 7.04
N PRO A 261 19.09 8.13 7.27
CA PRO A 261 19.50 8.49 8.62
C PRO A 261 18.78 9.72 9.18
N THR A 262 18.23 10.57 8.33
CA THR A 262 17.53 11.82 8.70
C THR A 262 16.41 12.12 7.71
N LEU A 263 15.51 13.04 8.09
CA LEU A 263 14.45 13.55 7.21
C LEU A 263 14.86 14.80 6.41
N ASN A 264 16.10 15.27 6.51
CA ASN A 264 16.52 16.56 5.94
C ASN A 264 16.21 16.65 4.43
N GLU A 265 16.63 15.65 3.65
CA GLU A 265 16.41 15.63 2.19
C GLU A 265 14.90 15.62 1.83
N ILE A 266 14.08 14.94 2.63
CA ILE A 266 12.62 14.95 2.45
C ILE A 266 12.06 16.33 2.79
N ASN A 267 12.53 16.96 3.87
CA ASN A 267 12.10 18.29 4.27
C ASN A 267 12.45 19.35 3.20
N ASP A 268 13.66 19.29 2.63
CA ASP A 268 14.06 20.16 1.53
C ASP A 268 13.12 20.02 0.31
N LEU A 269 12.72 18.78 -0.01
CA LEU A 269 11.77 18.51 -1.09
C LEU A 269 10.34 19.00 -0.76
N ILE A 270 9.95 19.03 0.51
CA ILE A 270 8.68 19.61 0.97
C ILE A 270 8.74 21.14 0.84
N GLU A 271 9.81 21.77 1.30
CA GLU A 271 10.01 23.22 1.24
C GLU A 271 9.98 23.74 -0.20
N THR A 272 10.61 23.02 -1.14
CA THR A 272 10.57 23.37 -2.56
C THR A 272 9.22 23.11 -3.23
N GLY A 273 8.31 22.39 -2.55
CA GLY A 273 6.96 22.09 -3.06
C GLY A 273 6.87 20.86 -3.97
N PHE A 274 7.95 20.10 -4.17
CA PHE A 274 7.92 18.88 -4.95
C PHE A 274 7.24 17.74 -4.19
N VAL A 275 7.40 17.69 -2.87
CA VAL A 275 6.71 16.75 -1.99
C VAL A 275 5.60 17.49 -1.24
N GLN A 276 4.41 16.95 -1.31
CA GLN A 276 3.26 17.43 -0.55
C GLN A 276 3.26 16.80 0.84
N THR A 277 2.81 17.55 1.84
CA THR A 277 2.64 17.05 3.21
C THR A 277 1.28 17.42 3.76
N THR A 278 0.74 16.59 4.63
CA THR A 278 -0.51 16.82 5.34
C THR A 278 -0.24 17.21 6.80
N THR A 279 -1.27 17.67 7.51
CA THR A 279 -1.23 17.94 8.96
C THR A 279 -0.85 16.71 9.80
N ARG A 280 -0.99 15.51 9.27
CA ARG A 280 -0.58 14.24 9.89
C ARG A 280 0.86 13.82 9.52
N HIS A 281 1.64 14.71 8.93
CA HIS A 281 3.01 14.45 8.47
C HIS A 281 3.12 13.30 7.45
N THR A 282 2.05 13.03 6.70
CA THR A 282 2.12 12.12 5.55
C THR A 282 2.69 12.86 4.34
N ILE A 283 3.48 12.17 3.53
CA ILE A 283 4.11 12.69 2.33
C ILE A 283 3.60 11.95 1.09
N SER A 284 3.45 12.70 0.00
CA SER A 284 3.08 12.16 -1.32
C SER A 284 3.57 13.09 -2.42
N LEU A 285 3.50 12.64 -3.66
CA LEU A 285 3.78 13.48 -4.82
C LEU A 285 2.48 14.01 -5.42
N HIS A 286 2.51 15.30 -5.83
CA HIS A 286 1.46 15.79 -6.72
C HIS A 286 1.46 14.97 -8.03
N PRO A 287 0.30 14.61 -8.61
CA PRO A 287 0.24 13.76 -9.81
C PRO A 287 1.14 14.20 -10.96
N MET A 288 1.24 15.50 -11.21
CA MET A 288 2.13 16.03 -12.28
C MET A 288 3.62 15.88 -11.93
N ILE A 289 4.00 16.07 -10.67
CA ILE A 289 5.38 15.83 -10.22
C ILE A 289 5.70 14.34 -10.29
N LYS A 290 4.76 13.46 -9.95
CA LYS A 290 4.91 12.01 -10.09
C LYS A 290 5.21 11.61 -11.54
N GLU A 291 4.44 12.15 -12.51
CA GLU A 291 4.66 11.89 -13.94
C GLU A 291 6.05 12.37 -14.41
N ILE A 292 6.49 13.57 -13.99
CA ILE A 292 7.81 14.10 -14.30
C ILE A 292 8.90 13.24 -13.66
N ALA A 293 8.78 12.94 -12.37
CA ALA A 293 9.74 12.14 -11.64
C ALA A 293 9.89 10.73 -12.24
N LEU A 294 8.80 10.08 -12.63
CA LEU A 294 8.84 8.79 -13.35
C LEU A 294 9.61 8.88 -14.67
N SER A 295 9.38 9.97 -15.44
CA SER A 295 10.07 10.18 -16.71
C SER A 295 11.57 10.43 -16.54
N GLU A 296 11.95 11.24 -15.54
CA GLU A 296 13.32 11.65 -15.29
C GLU A 296 14.14 10.57 -14.58
N THR A 297 13.56 9.89 -13.58
CA THR A 297 14.30 8.93 -12.75
C THR A 297 14.24 7.50 -13.27
N LYS A 298 13.22 7.18 -14.08
CA LYS A 298 12.98 5.84 -14.65
C LYS A 298 13.19 4.74 -13.61
N PRO A 299 12.29 4.64 -12.59
CA PRO A 299 12.47 3.70 -11.51
C PRO A 299 12.60 2.26 -12.02
N SER A 300 13.63 1.56 -11.57
CA SER A 300 13.88 0.16 -11.92
C SER A 300 14.08 -0.68 -10.67
N VAL A 301 13.98 -2.01 -10.81
CA VAL A 301 14.22 -2.96 -9.70
C VAL A 301 15.60 -2.73 -9.10
N SER A 302 16.61 -2.50 -9.94
CA SER A 302 17.98 -2.24 -9.50
C SER A 302 18.12 -0.90 -8.76
N SER A 303 17.48 0.17 -9.26
CA SER A 303 17.57 1.50 -8.64
C SER A 303 16.77 1.62 -7.35
N CYS A 304 15.67 0.88 -7.21
CA CYS A 304 14.76 0.92 -6.06
C CYS A 304 14.93 -0.26 -5.09
N HIS A 305 16.07 -0.97 -5.16
CA HIS A 305 16.30 -2.20 -4.40
C HIS A 305 16.13 -2.03 -2.88
N ILE A 306 16.53 -0.88 -2.30
CA ILE A 306 16.39 -0.63 -0.86
C ILE A 306 14.90 -0.64 -0.46
N LEU A 307 14.03 0.00 -1.25
CA LEU A 307 12.59 -0.01 -1.00
C LEU A 307 12.03 -1.44 -1.09
N LEU A 308 12.36 -2.15 -2.18
CA LEU A 308 11.88 -3.52 -2.38
C LEU A 308 12.32 -4.44 -1.23
N ASP A 309 13.60 -4.39 -0.86
CA ASP A 309 14.17 -5.18 0.23
C ASP A 309 13.51 -4.87 1.59
N SER A 310 13.21 -3.58 1.84
CA SER A 310 12.53 -3.16 3.06
C SER A 310 11.08 -3.64 3.11
N LEU A 311 10.34 -3.53 2.01
CA LEU A 311 8.97 -4.05 1.93
C LEU A 311 8.93 -5.57 2.10
N GLN A 312 9.87 -6.30 1.47
CA GLN A 312 10.01 -7.74 1.66
C GLN A 312 10.32 -8.11 3.12
N LYS A 313 11.25 -7.40 3.77
CA LYS A 313 11.55 -7.62 5.21
C LYS A 313 10.30 -7.47 6.07
N ILE A 314 9.46 -6.46 5.82
CA ILE A 314 8.20 -6.27 6.54
C ILE A 314 7.24 -7.44 6.27
N CYS A 315 7.08 -7.84 5.03
CA CYS A 315 6.22 -8.97 4.67
C CYS A 315 6.66 -10.31 5.29
N LEU A 316 7.96 -10.49 5.51
CA LEU A 316 8.52 -11.68 6.15
C LEU A 316 8.45 -11.64 7.69
N MET A 317 8.10 -10.51 8.30
CA MET A 317 7.91 -10.40 9.75
C MET A 317 6.54 -10.98 10.16
N HIS A 318 6.44 -12.31 10.14
CA HIS A 318 5.21 -13.02 10.47
C HIS A 318 4.65 -12.68 11.87
N GLY A 319 3.34 -12.46 11.96
CA GLY A 319 2.60 -12.22 13.21
C GLY A 319 2.77 -10.82 13.79
N ILE A 320 3.32 -9.89 13.01
CA ILE A 320 3.33 -8.47 13.32
C ILE A 320 2.40 -7.78 12.33
N GLU A 321 1.28 -7.30 12.82
CA GLU A 321 0.42 -6.42 12.06
C GLU A 321 1.00 -5.01 12.06
N VAL A 322 0.95 -4.34 10.91
CA VAL A 322 1.33 -2.93 10.80
C VAL A 322 0.11 -2.11 10.41
N ASP A 323 -0.16 -1.02 11.13
CA ASP A 323 -1.32 -0.16 10.88
C ASP A 323 -1.36 0.40 9.45
N TYR A 324 -0.22 0.44 8.79
CA TYR A 324 -0.07 0.94 7.42
C TYR A 324 -0.09 -0.15 6.33
N TYR A 325 -0.55 -1.38 6.62
CA TYR A 325 -0.54 -2.49 5.65
C TYR A 325 -1.26 -2.15 4.34
N LYS A 326 -2.38 -1.41 4.39
CA LYS A 326 -3.10 -0.93 3.19
C LYS A 326 -2.20 -0.03 2.32
N LYS A 327 -1.40 0.85 2.94
CA LYS A 327 -0.44 1.71 2.24
C LYS A 327 0.73 0.93 1.65
N LEU A 328 1.18 -0.10 2.35
CA LEU A 328 2.19 -1.03 1.85
C LEU A 328 1.67 -1.75 0.60
N PHE A 329 0.43 -2.27 0.63
CA PHE A 329 -0.17 -2.96 -0.52
C PHE A 329 -0.40 -2.03 -1.71
N GLN A 330 -0.88 -0.81 -1.47
CA GLN A 330 -1.00 0.21 -2.51
C GLN A 330 0.36 0.57 -3.12
N THR A 331 1.41 0.66 -2.29
CA THR A 331 2.78 0.89 -2.77
C THR A 331 3.28 -0.29 -3.59
N ALA A 332 3.06 -1.53 -3.15
CA ALA A 332 3.41 -2.73 -3.89
C ALA A 332 2.67 -2.81 -5.24
N GLY A 333 1.38 -2.48 -5.30
CA GLY A 333 0.62 -2.39 -6.55
C GLY A 333 1.20 -1.36 -7.51
N ASN A 334 1.55 -0.17 -7.03
CA ASN A 334 2.22 0.85 -7.84
C ASN A 334 3.62 0.40 -8.33
N ILE A 335 4.37 -0.35 -7.51
CA ILE A 335 5.63 -0.95 -7.94
C ILE A 335 5.39 -1.93 -9.09
N ILE A 336 4.43 -2.84 -8.96
CA ILE A 336 4.10 -3.82 -10.00
C ILE A 336 3.76 -3.13 -11.33
N GLU A 337 2.99 -2.04 -11.27
CA GLU A 337 2.55 -1.30 -12.46
C GLU A 337 3.67 -0.45 -13.10
N LEU A 338 4.47 0.24 -12.29
CA LEU A 338 5.30 1.37 -12.76
C LEU A 338 6.79 1.06 -12.86
N ILE A 339 7.30 0.00 -12.20
CA ILE A 339 8.74 -0.27 -12.13
C ILE A 339 9.27 -0.91 -13.42
N GLU A 340 10.46 -0.48 -13.87
CA GLU A 340 11.20 -1.18 -14.92
C GLU A 340 11.84 -2.46 -14.37
N LYS A 341 11.58 -3.59 -15.02
CA LYS A 341 11.95 -4.94 -14.57
C LYS A 341 13.32 -5.34 -15.13
N ASP A 342 14.34 -4.57 -14.78
CA ASP A 342 15.74 -4.75 -15.21
C ASP A 342 16.48 -5.87 -14.45
N ASP A 343 15.95 -6.32 -13.31
CA ASP A 343 16.44 -7.47 -12.52
C ASP A 343 15.27 -8.44 -12.24
N ILE A 344 15.08 -9.39 -13.15
CA ILE A 344 13.97 -10.36 -13.11
C ILE A 344 13.98 -11.23 -11.84
N PRO A 345 15.09 -11.86 -11.44
CA PRO A 345 15.12 -12.71 -10.25
C PRO A 345 14.71 -11.94 -8.98
N LYS A 346 15.19 -10.71 -8.83
CA LYS A 346 14.87 -9.87 -7.69
C LYS A 346 13.41 -9.42 -7.70
N TYR A 347 12.86 -9.14 -8.88
CA TYR A 347 11.46 -8.79 -9.05
C TYR A 347 10.53 -9.97 -8.69
N LEU A 348 10.84 -11.18 -9.16
CA LEU A 348 10.07 -12.37 -8.82
C LEU A 348 10.12 -12.67 -7.32
N LEU A 349 11.29 -12.56 -6.69
CA LEU A 349 11.43 -12.71 -5.25
C LEU A 349 10.59 -11.68 -4.46
N PHE A 350 10.48 -10.45 -4.97
CA PHE A 350 9.60 -9.43 -4.38
C PHE A 350 8.14 -9.87 -4.42
N LEU A 351 7.64 -10.36 -5.57
CA LEU A 351 6.26 -10.85 -5.70
C LEU A 351 5.99 -12.07 -4.82
N GLU A 352 6.95 -13.00 -4.74
CA GLU A 352 6.89 -14.19 -3.90
C GLU A 352 6.72 -13.85 -2.42
N ASN A 353 7.44 -12.85 -1.91
CA ASN A 353 7.40 -12.47 -0.51
C ASN A 353 6.19 -11.58 -0.14
N VAL A 354 5.69 -10.80 -1.09
CA VAL A 354 4.54 -9.90 -0.85
C VAL A 354 3.21 -10.65 -0.92
N PHE A 355 3.08 -11.65 -1.79
CA PHE A 355 1.83 -12.38 -1.99
C PHE A 355 1.31 -13.05 -0.69
N PRO A 356 2.10 -13.84 0.08
CA PRO A 356 1.61 -14.47 1.30
C PRO A 356 1.21 -13.45 2.38
N TYR A 357 1.86 -12.29 2.39
CA TYR A 357 1.50 -11.23 3.32
C TYR A 357 0.16 -10.58 2.96
N MET A 358 -0.13 -10.40 1.68
CA MET A 358 -1.45 -9.98 1.21
C MET A 358 -2.53 -11.01 1.54
N ASP A 359 -2.20 -12.30 1.46
CA ASP A 359 -3.11 -13.40 1.81
C ASP A 359 -3.47 -13.37 3.31
N ASN A 360 -2.49 -13.16 4.19
CA ASN A 360 -2.71 -13.02 5.63
C ASN A 360 -3.70 -11.90 5.99
N TYR A 361 -3.77 -10.84 5.18
CA TYR A 361 -4.72 -9.73 5.32
C TYR A 361 -5.96 -9.90 4.42
N ASN A 362 -6.08 -11.02 3.71
CA ASN A 362 -7.15 -11.27 2.74
C ASN A 362 -7.30 -10.16 1.68
N TYR A 363 -6.16 -9.58 1.23
CA TYR A 363 -6.15 -8.51 0.23
C TYR A 363 -6.20 -9.07 -1.19
N GLN A 364 -7.38 -9.58 -1.58
CA GLN A 364 -7.59 -10.30 -2.82
C GLN A 364 -7.27 -9.51 -4.09
N LYS A 365 -7.44 -8.18 -4.07
CA LYS A 365 -7.11 -7.32 -5.23
C LYS A 365 -5.62 -7.44 -5.58
N GLY A 366 -4.73 -7.19 -4.62
CA GLY A 366 -3.29 -7.26 -4.84
C GLY A 366 -2.82 -8.67 -5.22
N MET A 367 -3.39 -9.70 -4.60
CA MET A 367 -3.10 -11.10 -4.95
C MET A 367 -3.46 -11.40 -6.41
N LYS A 368 -4.62 -10.93 -6.90
CA LYS A 368 -5.04 -11.07 -8.30
C LYS A 368 -4.13 -10.29 -9.26
N GLU A 369 -3.69 -9.10 -8.86
CA GLU A 369 -2.72 -8.29 -9.63
C GLU A 369 -1.39 -9.01 -9.77
N ILE A 370 -0.84 -9.59 -8.69
CA ILE A 370 0.39 -10.39 -8.73
C ILE A 370 0.23 -11.61 -9.65
N ILE A 371 -0.87 -12.36 -9.52
CA ILE A 371 -1.15 -13.51 -10.38
C ILE A 371 -1.25 -13.09 -11.85
N GLN A 372 -1.91 -11.98 -12.14
CA GLN A 372 -2.06 -11.49 -13.51
C GLN A 372 -0.71 -11.03 -14.08
N GLU A 373 0.10 -10.38 -13.27
CA GLU A 373 1.46 -9.98 -13.64
C GLU A 373 2.34 -11.20 -13.95
N LEU A 374 2.37 -12.20 -13.08
CA LEU A 374 3.09 -13.45 -13.31
C LEU A 374 2.60 -14.18 -14.55
N LYS A 375 1.28 -14.25 -14.80
CA LYS A 375 0.72 -14.83 -16.02
C LYS A 375 1.21 -14.14 -17.28
N ASN A 376 1.23 -12.82 -17.28
CA ASN A 376 1.68 -12.03 -18.41
C ASN A 376 3.18 -12.20 -18.64
N PHE A 377 3.95 -12.19 -17.56
CA PHE A 377 5.40 -12.27 -17.56
C PHE A 377 5.91 -13.66 -17.99
N LEU A 378 5.28 -14.74 -17.51
CA LEU A 378 5.66 -16.12 -17.78
C LEU A 378 4.99 -16.71 -19.05
N LYS A 379 4.23 -15.90 -19.80
CA LYS A 379 3.57 -16.32 -21.03
C LYS A 379 4.55 -16.81 -22.12
N PRO A 380 5.71 -16.14 -22.39
CA PRO A 380 6.76 -16.70 -23.23
C PRO A 380 7.44 -17.86 -22.52
N LYS A 381 7.64 -18.99 -23.22
CA LYS A 381 8.25 -20.20 -22.63
C LYS A 381 9.73 -20.06 -22.29
N ASP A 382 10.40 -19.10 -22.90
CA ASP A 382 11.81 -18.75 -22.72
C ASP A 382 12.05 -17.79 -21.52
N ILE A 383 10.97 -17.28 -20.92
CA ILE A 383 11.06 -16.43 -19.73
C ILE A 383 10.60 -17.23 -18.50
N GLY A 384 11.38 -17.10 -17.41
CA GLY A 384 11.13 -17.79 -16.15
C GLY A 384 11.53 -19.27 -16.16
N THR A 385 11.56 -19.86 -14.98
CA THR A 385 11.93 -21.24 -14.69
C THR A 385 10.68 -22.11 -14.45
N ASP A 386 10.86 -23.40 -14.30
CA ASP A 386 9.79 -24.30 -13.87
C ASP A 386 9.32 -23.99 -12.44
N SER A 387 10.23 -23.49 -11.59
CA SER A 387 9.89 -23.00 -10.25
C SER A 387 8.95 -21.79 -10.28
N ASP A 388 9.18 -20.82 -11.18
CA ASP A 388 8.29 -19.64 -11.32
C ASP A 388 6.89 -20.05 -11.80
N ARG A 389 6.82 -21.08 -12.69
CA ARG A 389 5.53 -21.61 -13.15
C ARG A 389 4.81 -22.38 -12.05
N ALA A 390 5.55 -23.16 -11.25
CA ALA A 390 5.01 -23.83 -10.08
C ALA A 390 4.47 -22.82 -9.05
N LEU A 391 5.22 -21.76 -8.78
CA LEU A 391 4.81 -20.67 -7.88
C LEU A 391 3.53 -19.98 -8.35
N LEU A 392 3.40 -19.72 -9.67
CA LEU A 392 2.16 -19.17 -10.22
C LEU A 392 0.95 -20.07 -9.98
N LEU A 393 1.11 -21.40 -10.08
CA LEU A 393 0.04 -22.35 -9.81
C LEU A 393 -0.33 -22.41 -8.32
N ASP A 394 0.65 -22.33 -7.43
CA ASP A 394 0.49 -22.21 -5.99
C ASP A 394 -0.33 -20.97 -5.61
N PHE A 395 0.03 -19.80 -6.13
CA PHE A 395 -0.72 -18.55 -5.92
C PHE A 395 -2.16 -18.62 -6.45
N GLN A 396 -2.37 -19.33 -7.56
CA GLN A 396 -3.73 -19.56 -8.05
C GLN A 396 -4.52 -20.53 -7.15
N ALA A 397 -3.85 -21.52 -6.54
CA ALA A 397 -4.46 -22.45 -5.60
C ALA A 397 -4.93 -21.72 -4.32
N THR A 398 -4.15 -20.76 -3.84
CA THR A 398 -4.50 -19.93 -2.66
C THR A 398 -5.81 -19.16 -2.85
N LEU A 399 -6.08 -18.65 -4.07
CA LEU A 399 -7.33 -17.94 -4.37
C LEU A 399 -8.50 -18.84 -4.79
N GLU A 400 -8.29 -20.16 -4.92
CA GLU A 400 -9.34 -21.05 -5.36
C GLU A 400 -10.25 -21.47 -4.18
N ILE A 401 -11.55 -21.22 -4.33
CA ILE A 401 -12.54 -21.48 -3.27
C ILE A 401 -12.83 -23.00 -3.12
N LYS A 402 -12.67 -23.76 -4.23
CA LYS A 402 -13.00 -25.20 -4.23
C LYS A 402 -11.76 -26.04 -3.87
N PRO A 403 -11.77 -26.73 -2.72
CA PRO A 403 -10.61 -27.51 -2.26
C PRO A 403 -10.05 -28.50 -3.30
N GLU A 404 -10.93 -29.17 -4.06
CA GLU A 404 -10.49 -30.14 -5.05
C GLU A 404 -9.73 -29.48 -6.21
N LYS A 405 -10.10 -28.23 -6.58
CA LYS A 405 -9.38 -27.49 -7.61
C LYS A 405 -8.06 -26.93 -7.07
N ALA A 406 -8.04 -26.44 -5.83
CA ALA A 406 -6.81 -26.02 -5.17
C ALA A 406 -5.82 -27.18 -5.08
N ILE A 407 -6.25 -28.36 -4.61
CA ILE A 407 -5.42 -29.59 -4.59
C ILE A 407 -4.89 -29.94 -5.99
N LYS A 408 -5.72 -29.77 -7.02
CA LYS A 408 -5.26 -30.03 -8.40
C LYS A 408 -4.16 -29.04 -8.81
N LEU A 409 -4.35 -27.76 -8.57
CA LEU A 409 -3.36 -26.72 -8.88
C LEU A 409 -2.02 -26.97 -8.18
N GLU A 410 -2.05 -27.30 -6.88
CA GLU A 410 -0.85 -27.65 -6.12
C GLU A 410 -0.14 -28.90 -6.68
N LYS A 411 -0.88 -29.92 -7.10
CA LYS A 411 -0.30 -31.09 -7.76
C LYS A 411 0.30 -30.74 -9.12
N ASP A 412 -0.39 -29.92 -9.89
CA ASP A 412 0.09 -29.43 -11.19
C ASP A 412 1.36 -28.57 -10.99
N ALA A 413 1.46 -27.82 -9.87
CA ALA A 413 2.66 -27.09 -9.49
C ALA A 413 3.85 -28.01 -9.19
N LEU A 414 3.63 -29.05 -8.37
CA LEU A 414 4.67 -30.08 -8.13
C LEU A 414 5.12 -30.76 -9.41
N ALA A 415 4.22 -31.01 -10.36
CA ALA A 415 4.52 -31.64 -11.63
C ALA A 415 5.38 -30.78 -12.59
N GLN A 416 5.47 -29.44 -12.33
CA GLN A 416 6.40 -28.57 -13.08
C GLN A 416 7.86 -28.85 -12.71
N ILE A 417 8.12 -29.39 -11.53
CA ILE A 417 9.47 -29.55 -10.99
C ILE A 417 9.94 -30.99 -11.18
N GLU A 418 10.80 -31.23 -12.20
CA GLU A 418 11.32 -32.56 -12.48
C GLU A 418 12.31 -33.06 -11.42
N ASN A 419 13.18 -32.16 -10.91
CA ASN A 419 14.22 -32.50 -9.95
C ASN A 419 14.23 -31.51 -8.77
N ILE A 420 14.27 -32.06 -7.56
CA ILE A 420 14.40 -31.25 -6.35
C ILE A 420 15.88 -30.94 -6.12
N THR A 421 16.20 -29.65 -6.08
CA THR A 421 17.55 -29.11 -5.88
C THR A 421 17.55 -28.18 -4.67
N ALA A 422 18.73 -27.73 -4.23
CA ALA A 422 18.82 -26.74 -3.15
C ALA A 422 18.06 -25.44 -3.48
N ASP A 423 18.00 -25.04 -4.77
CA ASP A 423 17.38 -23.78 -5.20
C ASP A 423 15.85 -23.84 -5.16
N ASN A 424 15.23 -25.02 -5.36
CA ASN A 424 13.78 -25.17 -5.38
C ASN A 424 13.20 -25.96 -4.20
N ALA A 425 14.05 -26.50 -3.32
CA ALA A 425 13.61 -27.33 -2.19
C ALA A 425 12.65 -26.57 -1.25
N ARG A 426 12.87 -25.28 -1.05
CA ARG A 426 11.98 -24.40 -0.27
C ARG A 426 10.57 -24.36 -0.89
N LEU A 427 10.48 -24.09 -2.19
CA LEU A 427 9.19 -24.06 -2.91
C LEU A 427 8.49 -25.42 -2.85
N VAL A 428 9.21 -26.52 -3.14
CA VAL A 428 8.62 -27.86 -3.10
C VAL A 428 8.14 -28.23 -1.70
N SER A 429 8.87 -27.82 -0.67
CA SER A 429 8.44 -27.97 0.72
C SER A 429 7.13 -27.20 0.99
N ASN A 430 7.01 -25.94 0.54
CA ASN A 430 5.80 -25.13 0.68
C ASN A 430 4.61 -25.77 -0.03
N LEU A 431 4.77 -26.23 -1.28
CA LEU A 431 3.72 -26.96 -2.03
C LEU A 431 3.23 -28.20 -1.27
N HIS A 432 4.14 -28.95 -0.66
CA HIS A 432 3.75 -30.09 0.16
C HIS A 432 3.04 -29.65 1.46
N ALA A 433 3.47 -28.56 2.10
CA ALA A 433 2.79 -28.02 3.28
C ALA A 433 1.36 -27.57 2.95
N ASN A 434 1.17 -26.87 1.82
CA ASN A 434 -0.14 -26.43 1.34
C ASN A 434 -1.06 -27.60 1.03
N LEU A 435 -0.57 -28.62 0.32
CA LEU A 435 -1.32 -29.86 0.10
C LEU A 435 -1.71 -30.54 1.41
N GLY A 436 -0.80 -30.57 2.38
CA GLY A 436 -1.09 -31.10 3.71
C GLY A 436 -2.24 -30.37 4.39
N GLY A 437 -2.22 -29.03 4.34
CA GLY A 437 -3.31 -28.18 4.85
C GLY A 437 -4.64 -28.41 4.13
N LEU A 438 -4.62 -28.41 2.79
CA LEU A 438 -5.81 -28.65 1.97
C LEU A 438 -6.42 -30.04 2.22
N TYR A 439 -5.60 -31.10 2.33
CA TYR A 439 -6.08 -32.44 2.65
C TYR A 439 -6.66 -32.54 4.07
N ARG A 440 -6.03 -31.85 5.06
CA ARG A 440 -6.58 -31.74 6.42
C ARG A 440 -7.97 -31.11 6.40
N MET A 441 -8.12 -29.97 5.73
CA MET A 441 -9.42 -29.28 5.60
C MET A 441 -10.47 -30.13 4.87
N ASN A 442 -10.06 -30.96 3.91
CA ASN A 442 -10.95 -31.81 3.12
C ASN A 442 -11.21 -33.19 3.76
N GLY A 443 -10.79 -33.40 4.99
CA GLY A 443 -11.09 -34.61 5.76
C GLY A 443 -10.28 -35.86 5.36
N HIS A 444 -9.07 -35.68 4.81
CA HIS A 444 -8.14 -36.74 4.42
C HIS A 444 -6.87 -36.73 5.29
N PRO A 445 -6.96 -37.14 6.57
CA PRO A 445 -5.85 -36.99 7.52
C PRO A 445 -4.60 -37.80 7.14
N ASP A 446 -4.73 -38.96 6.49
CA ASP A 446 -3.57 -39.76 6.07
C ASP A 446 -2.76 -39.04 4.99
N LEU A 447 -3.43 -38.48 3.99
CA LEU A 447 -2.77 -37.67 2.94
C LEU A 447 -2.21 -36.36 3.51
N ALA A 448 -2.93 -35.74 4.46
CA ALA A 448 -2.43 -34.56 5.14
C ALA A 448 -1.10 -34.86 5.85
N ARG A 449 -1.04 -35.95 6.61
CA ARG A 449 0.18 -36.42 7.28
C ARG A 449 1.33 -36.66 6.30
N GLU A 450 1.08 -37.43 5.24
CA GLU A 450 2.08 -37.75 4.22
C GLU A 450 2.72 -36.48 3.67
N HIS A 451 1.90 -35.51 3.27
CA HIS A 451 2.40 -34.28 2.66
C HIS A 451 3.10 -33.38 3.68
N MET A 452 2.58 -33.21 4.91
CA MET A 452 3.24 -32.43 5.95
C MET A 452 4.59 -33.02 6.35
N GLU A 453 4.68 -34.35 6.51
CA GLU A 453 5.96 -35.04 6.81
C GLU A 453 6.95 -34.89 5.65
N LYS A 454 6.48 -34.96 4.41
CA LYS A 454 7.31 -34.73 3.22
C LYS A 454 7.87 -33.31 3.17
N SER A 455 7.06 -32.32 3.50
CA SER A 455 7.46 -30.92 3.60
C SER A 455 8.62 -30.77 4.60
N ILE A 456 8.45 -31.23 5.82
CA ILE A 456 9.47 -31.12 6.89
C ILE A 456 10.73 -31.91 6.54
N SER A 457 10.58 -33.11 5.94
CA SER A 457 11.72 -33.93 5.49
C SER A 457 12.56 -33.21 4.42
N LEU A 458 11.95 -32.45 3.53
CA LEU A 458 12.67 -31.64 2.54
C LEU A 458 13.44 -30.50 3.21
N LEU A 459 12.83 -29.79 4.16
CA LEU A 459 13.52 -28.73 4.91
C LEU A 459 14.74 -29.30 5.65
N ASP A 460 14.62 -30.47 6.26
CA ASP A 460 15.73 -31.13 6.96
C ASP A 460 16.83 -31.58 5.99
N GLN A 461 16.45 -32.26 4.91
CA GLN A 461 17.36 -32.78 3.88
C GLN A 461 18.24 -31.69 3.26
N PHE A 462 17.69 -30.49 3.05
CA PHE A 462 18.37 -29.36 2.42
C PHE A 462 18.89 -28.33 3.46
N ASN A 463 18.87 -28.68 4.75
CA ASN A 463 19.32 -27.80 5.85
C ASN A 463 18.59 -26.44 5.88
N LEU A 464 17.27 -26.46 5.65
CA LEU A 464 16.41 -25.27 5.60
C LEU A 464 15.55 -25.09 6.85
N LEU A 465 15.72 -25.91 7.90
CA LEU A 465 14.93 -25.80 9.13
C LEU A 465 15.12 -24.48 9.89
N HIS A 466 16.18 -23.73 9.57
CA HIS A 466 16.47 -22.42 10.19
C HIS A 466 15.83 -21.23 9.45
N ILE A 467 15.18 -21.44 8.32
CA ILE A 467 14.52 -20.38 7.57
C ILE A 467 13.11 -20.08 8.13
N ASN A 468 12.61 -18.89 7.85
CA ASN A 468 11.32 -18.43 8.39
C ASN A 468 10.13 -19.32 7.99
N ASP A 469 10.14 -19.93 6.80
CA ASP A 469 9.08 -20.80 6.31
C ASP A 469 8.93 -22.09 7.12
N SER A 470 10.00 -22.57 7.76
CA SER A 470 9.95 -23.78 8.58
C SER A 470 9.01 -23.63 9.79
N ILE A 471 8.87 -22.41 10.30
CA ILE A 471 8.10 -22.14 11.52
C ILE A 471 6.62 -22.43 11.32
N PRO A 472 5.92 -21.83 10.34
CA PRO A 472 4.50 -22.13 10.11
C PRO A 472 4.29 -23.59 9.68
N GLN A 473 5.20 -24.19 8.92
CA GLN A 473 5.06 -25.58 8.49
C GLN A 473 5.11 -26.54 9.67
N ILE A 474 6.12 -26.42 10.55
CA ILE A 474 6.27 -27.26 11.74
C ILE A 474 5.18 -26.95 12.77
N ALA A 475 4.78 -25.67 12.91
CA ALA A 475 3.69 -25.29 13.79
C ALA A 475 2.36 -25.93 13.34
N ASN A 476 2.03 -25.86 12.06
CA ASN A 476 0.83 -26.48 11.48
C ASN A 476 0.84 -28.01 11.62
N TYR A 477 2.00 -28.63 11.41
CA TYR A 477 2.16 -30.06 11.62
C TYR A 477 1.99 -30.45 13.09
N ALA A 478 2.57 -29.70 14.02
CA ALA A 478 2.43 -29.93 15.46
C ALA A 478 0.97 -29.78 15.93
N MET A 479 0.26 -28.78 15.40
CA MET A 479 -1.17 -28.60 15.66
C MET A 479 -1.98 -29.76 15.08
N PHE A 480 -1.70 -30.17 13.84
CA PHE A 480 -2.32 -31.37 13.23
C PHE A 480 -2.09 -32.64 14.06
N LEU A 481 -0.86 -32.90 14.51
CA LEU A 481 -0.57 -34.03 15.40
C LEU A 481 -1.38 -33.97 16.71
N THR A 482 -1.56 -32.78 17.27
CA THR A 482 -2.37 -32.57 18.48
C THR A 482 -3.84 -32.94 18.22
N GLU A 483 -4.41 -32.57 17.08
CA GLU A 483 -5.76 -32.97 16.65
C GLU A 483 -5.89 -34.49 16.45
N GLN A 484 -4.81 -35.12 15.98
CA GLN A 484 -4.74 -36.58 15.82
C GLN A 484 -4.42 -37.31 17.15
N GLN A 485 -4.50 -36.62 18.29
CA GLN A 485 -4.22 -37.15 19.63
C GLN A 485 -2.75 -37.59 19.87
N GLU A 486 -1.82 -36.94 19.16
CA GLU A 486 -0.36 -37.13 19.29
C GLU A 486 0.36 -35.84 19.73
N PRO A 487 -0.09 -35.14 20.80
CA PRO A 487 0.47 -33.83 21.17
C PRO A 487 1.94 -33.89 21.58
N GLU A 488 2.41 -34.99 22.16
CA GLU A 488 3.82 -35.15 22.57
C GLU A 488 4.76 -35.11 21.37
N ARG A 489 4.37 -35.70 20.22
CA ARG A 489 5.12 -35.59 18.97
C ARG A 489 5.15 -34.15 18.48
N GLY A 490 4.02 -33.45 18.47
CA GLY A 490 3.95 -32.04 18.10
C GLY A 490 4.86 -31.15 18.97
N ILE A 491 4.82 -31.35 20.28
CA ILE A 491 5.70 -30.64 21.24
C ILE A 491 7.18 -30.94 20.94
N SER A 492 7.52 -32.21 20.64
CA SER A 492 8.89 -32.61 20.31
C SER A 492 9.41 -31.92 19.06
N GLU A 493 8.61 -31.81 18.00
CA GLU A 493 9.01 -31.12 16.77
C GLU A 493 9.24 -29.61 17.01
N LEU A 494 8.37 -28.96 17.77
CA LEU A 494 8.53 -27.54 18.13
C LEU A 494 9.74 -27.31 19.05
N GLN A 495 10.06 -28.24 19.94
CA GLN A 495 11.26 -28.15 20.78
C GLN A 495 12.55 -28.28 19.96
N LYS A 496 12.58 -29.18 18.97
CA LYS A 496 13.70 -29.26 18.00
C LYS A 496 13.86 -27.96 17.25
N LEU A 497 12.77 -27.42 16.68
CA LEU A 497 12.77 -26.15 15.98
C LEU A 497 13.26 -25.01 16.89
N SER A 498 12.79 -24.96 18.13
CA SER A 498 13.24 -23.98 19.13
C SER A 498 14.76 -24.04 19.37
N GLY A 499 15.34 -25.24 19.38
CA GLY A 499 16.78 -25.44 19.46
C GLY A 499 17.53 -24.91 18.25
N ILE A 500 17.04 -25.20 17.05
CA ILE A 500 17.63 -24.72 15.78
C ILE A 500 17.57 -23.19 15.69
N ILE A 501 16.43 -22.60 15.99
CA ILE A 501 16.30 -21.12 15.96
C ILE A 501 17.28 -20.48 16.97
N LYS A 502 17.43 -21.05 18.16
CA LYS A 502 18.36 -20.55 19.16
C LYS A 502 19.83 -20.64 18.68
N GLU A 503 20.19 -21.67 17.93
CA GLU A 503 21.53 -21.89 17.41
C GLU A 503 21.86 -20.94 16.25
N TYR A 504 20.94 -20.76 15.29
CA TYR A 504 21.17 -19.99 14.06
C TYR A 504 20.86 -18.49 14.20
N HIS A 505 19.94 -18.12 15.08
CA HIS A 505 19.48 -16.74 15.25
C HIS A 505 19.70 -16.24 16.68
N SER A 506 18.77 -16.53 17.59
CA SER A 506 18.80 -16.14 19.00
C SER A 506 17.56 -16.68 19.72
N ASP A 507 17.62 -16.83 21.04
CA ASP A 507 16.42 -17.07 21.85
C ASP A 507 15.67 -15.76 22.23
N GLU A 508 16.08 -14.64 21.65
CA GLU A 508 15.46 -13.33 21.79
C GLU A 508 14.96 -12.77 20.43
N CYS A 509 14.67 -13.63 19.44
CA CYS A 509 14.11 -13.23 18.14
C CYS A 509 12.60 -13.54 18.07
N LEU A 510 11.93 -12.91 17.10
CA LEU A 510 10.50 -13.10 16.87
C LEU A 510 10.13 -14.54 16.58
N ASP A 511 10.95 -15.23 15.81
CA ASP A 511 10.72 -16.62 15.42
C ASP A 511 10.72 -17.55 16.63
N TYR A 512 11.63 -17.32 17.56
CA TYR A 512 11.64 -18.04 18.83
C TYR A 512 10.37 -17.75 19.65
N ALA A 513 9.94 -16.48 19.70
CA ALA A 513 8.71 -16.10 20.40
C ALA A 513 7.49 -16.82 19.84
N LYS A 514 7.36 -16.95 18.51
CA LYS A 514 6.25 -17.66 17.84
C LYS A 514 6.25 -19.15 18.17
N VAL A 515 7.40 -19.81 18.15
CA VAL A 515 7.48 -21.21 18.55
C VAL A 515 7.06 -21.39 20.01
N GLN A 516 7.44 -20.46 20.90
CA GLN A 516 6.98 -20.48 22.29
C GLN A 516 5.47 -20.29 22.41
N GLU A 517 4.88 -19.44 21.60
CA GLU A 517 3.43 -19.21 21.53
C GLU A 517 2.68 -20.46 21.05
N THR A 518 3.17 -21.11 19.97
CA THR A 518 2.57 -22.38 19.49
C THR A 518 2.66 -23.49 20.52
N LEU A 519 3.79 -23.62 21.21
CA LEU A 519 3.93 -24.55 22.34
C LEU A 519 2.89 -24.26 23.45
N ALA A 520 2.71 -22.99 23.80
CA ALA A 520 1.71 -22.59 24.78
C ALA A 520 0.29 -22.99 24.35
N THR A 521 -0.05 -22.79 23.08
CA THR A 521 -1.36 -23.17 22.51
C THR A 521 -1.58 -24.68 22.57
N ILE A 522 -0.61 -25.51 22.22
CA ILE A 522 -0.72 -26.98 22.35
C ILE A 522 -0.89 -27.39 23.82
N TYR A 523 -0.15 -26.78 24.74
CA TYR A 523 -0.33 -27.05 26.18
C TYR A 523 -1.73 -26.63 26.69
N LEU A 524 -2.33 -25.59 26.11
CA LEU A 524 -3.74 -25.24 26.39
C LEU A 524 -4.70 -26.31 25.89
N MET A 525 -4.55 -26.74 24.64
CA MET A 525 -5.40 -27.79 24.03
C MET A 525 -5.33 -29.10 24.84
N THR A 526 -4.20 -29.39 25.49
CA THR A 526 -3.99 -30.53 26.36
C THR A 526 -4.27 -30.25 27.85
N ALA A 527 -4.93 -29.13 28.16
CA ALA A 527 -5.29 -28.67 29.51
C ALA A 527 -4.10 -28.51 30.49
N ASN A 528 -2.88 -28.34 29.97
CA ASN A 528 -1.68 -28.12 30.78
C ASN A 528 -1.41 -26.63 31.00
N LEU A 529 -2.24 -25.99 31.82
CA LEU A 529 -2.23 -24.54 32.05
C LEU A 529 -0.88 -24.01 32.58
N SER A 530 -0.15 -24.79 33.36
CA SER A 530 1.14 -24.37 33.95
C SER A 530 2.22 -24.18 32.88
N HIS A 531 2.34 -25.14 31.95
CA HIS A 531 3.29 -25.06 30.84
C HIS A 531 2.84 -23.99 29.83
N ALA A 532 1.56 -23.91 29.51
CA ALA A 532 1.00 -22.87 28.65
C ALA A 532 1.39 -21.46 29.13
N LYS A 533 1.12 -21.16 30.41
CA LYS A 533 1.48 -19.88 31.03
C LYS A 533 3.00 -19.57 30.96
N THR A 534 3.82 -20.60 31.15
CA THR A 534 5.28 -20.45 31.10
C THR A 534 5.75 -20.06 29.71
N HIS A 535 5.21 -20.71 28.68
CA HIS A 535 5.58 -20.46 27.29
C HIS A 535 5.04 -19.12 26.78
N PHE A 536 3.80 -18.72 27.10
CA PHE A 536 3.28 -17.39 26.79
C PHE A 536 4.16 -16.28 27.43
N LYS A 537 4.51 -16.40 28.70
CA LYS A 537 5.38 -15.42 29.35
C LYS A 537 6.74 -15.28 28.65
N LYS A 538 7.31 -16.37 28.15
CA LYS A 538 8.56 -16.31 27.36
C LYS A 538 8.35 -15.56 26.05
N ALA A 539 7.29 -15.88 25.31
CA ALA A 539 6.96 -15.21 24.05
C ALA A 539 6.76 -13.71 24.25
N PHE A 540 5.92 -13.31 25.20
CA PHE A 540 5.62 -11.90 25.47
C PHE A 540 6.82 -11.10 25.96
N LYS A 541 7.70 -11.69 26.77
CA LYS A 541 8.95 -11.02 27.17
C LYS A 541 9.82 -10.65 25.96
N ILE A 542 9.80 -11.47 24.92
CA ILE A 542 10.54 -11.21 23.68
C ILE A 542 9.82 -10.14 22.85
N TYR A 543 8.48 -10.23 22.70
CA TYR A 543 7.69 -9.21 22.03
C TYR A 543 7.89 -7.83 22.66
N GLU A 544 7.81 -7.71 24.00
CA GLU A 544 8.05 -6.46 24.74
C GLU A 544 9.43 -5.85 24.45
N LYS A 545 10.47 -6.68 24.24
CA LYS A 545 11.82 -6.22 23.92
C LYS A 545 11.97 -5.77 22.47
N ILE A 546 11.41 -6.53 21.53
CA ILE A 546 11.61 -6.31 20.09
C ILE A 546 10.67 -5.23 19.56
N LEU A 547 9.44 -5.19 20.09
CA LEU A 547 8.37 -4.27 19.68
C LEU A 547 8.20 -3.11 20.68
N ALA A 548 9.27 -2.72 21.36
CA ALA A 548 9.23 -1.63 22.35
C ALA A 548 8.65 -0.31 21.79
N ASP A 549 8.85 -0.06 20.50
CA ASP A 549 8.33 1.12 19.80
C ASP A 549 6.88 0.95 19.30
N GLU A 550 6.29 -0.24 19.42
CA GLU A 550 4.94 -0.60 18.96
C GLU A 550 4.13 -1.30 20.08
N PRO A 551 3.92 -0.66 21.24
CA PRO A 551 3.31 -1.30 22.41
C PRO A 551 1.85 -1.72 22.18
N GLU A 552 1.12 -1.03 21.31
CA GLU A 552 -0.28 -1.31 20.98
C GLU A 552 -0.46 -2.69 20.34
N MET A 553 0.52 -3.14 19.56
CA MET A 553 0.50 -4.47 18.92
C MET A 553 0.62 -5.58 19.97
N ILE A 554 1.49 -5.39 20.97
CA ILE A 554 1.67 -6.36 22.04
C ILE A 554 0.41 -6.45 22.89
N GLU A 555 -0.23 -5.31 23.13
CA GLU A 555 -1.48 -5.21 23.89
C GLU A 555 -2.62 -5.91 23.17
N ALA A 556 -2.79 -5.68 21.87
CA ALA A 556 -3.83 -6.34 21.06
C ALA A 556 -3.67 -7.88 21.12
N LYS A 557 -2.46 -8.38 20.92
CA LYS A 557 -2.16 -9.82 21.00
C LYS A 557 -2.37 -10.40 22.40
N TYR A 558 -2.08 -9.64 23.44
CA TYR A 558 -2.34 -10.03 24.81
C TYR A 558 -3.84 -10.14 25.10
N LEU A 559 -4.62 -9.16 24.66
CA LEU A 559 -6.07 -9.14 24.83
C LEU A 559 -6.73 -10.31 24.11
N GLU A 560 -6.33 -10.60 22.89
CA GLU A 560 -6.78 -11.77 22.12
C GLU A 560 -6.60 -13.07 22.92
N ILE A 561 -5.40 -13.30 23.45
CA ILE A 561 -5.13 -14.51 24.25
C ILE A 561 -5.93 -14.52 25.54
N GLN A 562 -6.13 -13.38 26.21
CA GLN A 562 -6.96 -13.30 27.42
C GLN A 562 -8.45 -13.54 27.12
N GLU A 563 -8.94 -13.06 25.97
CA GLU A 563 -10.32 -13.29 25.53
C GLU A 563 -10.57 -14.76 25.20
N LEU A 564 -9.68 -15.38 24.43
CA LEU A 564 -9.79 -16.79 24.05
C LEU A 564 -9.56 -17.74 25.24
N TYR A 565 -8.69 -17.36 26.19
CA TYR A 565 -8.26 -18.22 27.30
C TYR A 565 -8.18 -17.48 28.64
N PRO A 566 -9.32 -17.00 29.19
CA PRO A 566 -9.35 -16.17 30.43
C PRO A 566 -8.69 -16.84 31.65
N GLN A 567 -8.63 -18.16 31.67
CA GLN A 567 -8.06 -18.96 32.77
C GLN A 567 -6.53 -18.90 32.86
N ILE A 568 -5.83 -18.40 31.84
CA ILE A 568 -4.36 -18.38 31.83
C ILE A 568 -3.80 -17.39 32.85
N GLY A 569 -4.39 -16.21 32.95
CA GLY A 569 -4.05 -15.21 33.96
C GLY A 569 -2.56 -14.91 34.08
N PHE A 570 -1.90 -14.37 33.04
CA PHE A 570 -0.57 -13.79 33.17
C PHE A 570 -0.65 -12.27 32.94
N SER A 571 0.38 -11.53 33.35
CA SER A 571 0.46 -10.08 33.14
C SER A 571 1.65 -9.76 32.24
N ILE A 572 1.46 -8.81 31.34
CA ILE A 572 2.50 -8.16 30.54
C ILE A 572 3.20 -7.08 31.40
N GLY A 573 4.41 -6.66 31.02
CA GLY A 573 5.25 -5.76 31.79
C GLY A 573 4.61 -4.40 32.11
N LYS A 574 5.08 -3.74 33.14
CA LYS A 574 4.51 -2.49 33.67
C LYS A 574 4.46 -1.31 32.68
N THR A 575 5.27 -1.34 31.63
CA THR A 575 5.30 -0.32 30.57
C THR A 575 4.02 -0.29 29.74
N LEU A 576 3.34 -1.43 29.63
CA LEU A 576 2.11 -1.60 28.87
C LEU A 576 0.85 -1.47 29.74
N SER A 577 0.97 -1.74 31.05
CA SER A 577 -0.17 -1.57 31.98
C SER A 577 -0.63 -0.11 32.19
N GLY A 578 0.16 0.86 31.73
CA GLY A 578 -0.19 2.29 31.77
C GLY A 578 -1.10 2.74 30.61
N LEU A 579 -1.26 1.93 29.56
CA LEU A 579 -2.18 2.19 28.44
C LEU A 579 -3.59 1.63 28.70
N LEU A 580 -3.72 0.72 29.66
CA LEU A 580 -5.00 0.09 30.08
C LEU A 580 -5.80 0.91 31.13
N THR A 581 -5.28 2.06 31.58
CA THR A 581 -5.96 3.01 32.49
C THR A 581 -6.19 4.33 31.81
#